data_c5dc42cb8ba0b34b075fba9ba79d147f
#
_entry.id   c5dc42cb8ba0b34b075fba9ba79d147f
#
_cell.length_a   1.000
_cell.length_b   1.000
_cell.length_c   1.000
_cell.angle_alpha   90.00
_cell.angle_beta   90.00
_cell.angle_gamma   90.00
#
_symmetry.space_group_name_H-M   'P 1'
#
loop_
_entity.id
_entity.type
_entity.pdbx_description
1 polymer ?
#
loop_
_entity_poly.entity_id
_entity_poly.type
_entity_poly.pdbx_seq_one_letter_code
_entity_poly.pdbx_strand_id
1 'polypeptide(L)'
;MADDLDGDIRRLADLLAGSERCVAMTGVRLGATEDTEAAAAGSAWGEFASLEVLLTEPARFWENWLPRAIEASEREVTPAHRALARLEGAGVIHAIITQAVDHLHARAGDGDLIEVHANVLSCRCARCDDVYALSEVQGLIDAADDGVPRCTREGCGYPLRPTGTLWGEPLVEEAIIRAWDMAAWCDLFLVLDTQLRTDPMAMLPSVPLKRGGKVAI
;
A
#
# COMPACT_ATOMS: atom_id res chain seq x y z
N MET A 1 -24.30 -6.55 -20.01
CA MET A 1 -23.38 -6.62 -18.86
C MET A 1 -23.58 -5.46 -17.85
N ALA A 2 -24.48 -4.52 -18.08
CA ALA A 2 -24.83 -3.48 -17.10
C ALA A 2 -26.07 -3.82 -16.25
N ASP A 3 -26.72 -4.97 -16.52
CA ASP A 3 -28.07 -5.25 -16.00
C ASP A 3 -28.13 -5.88 -14.59
N ASP A 4 -27.00 -6.11 -13.90
CA ASP A 4 -27.01 -6.71 -12.56
C ASP A 4 -26.17 -5.97 -11.50
N LEU A 5 -25.64 -4.78 -11.79
CA LEU A 5 -24.83 -4.01 -10.83
C LEU A 5 -25.63 -3.74 -9.53
N ASP A 6 -26.91 -3.37 -9.65
CA ASP A 6 -27.77 -3.16 -8.51
C ASP A 6 -28.02 -4.44 -7.69
N GLY A 7 -28.08 -5.59 -8.37
CA GLY A 7 -28.17 -6.90 -7.74
C GLY A 7 -26.90 -7.27 -6.99
N ASP A 8 -25.75 -7.01 -7.58
CA ASP A 8 -24.44 -7.26 -6.95
C ASP A 8 -24.22 -6.34 -5.74
N ILE A 9 -24.58 -5.06 -5.85
CA ILE A 9 -24.51 -4.11 -4.72
C ILE A 9 -25.40 -4.58 -3.56
N ARG A 10 -26.61 -5.04 -3.84
CA ARG A 10 -27.51 -5.57 -2.78
C ARG A 10 -26.93 -6.82 -2.14
N ARG A 11 -26.41 -7.76 -2.92
CA ARG A 11 -25.73 -8.95 -2.39
C ARG A 11 -24.55 -8.61 -1.49
N LEU A 12 -23.73 -7.64 -1.90
CA LEU A 12 -22.64 -7.15 -1.07
C LEU A 12 -23.14 -6.50 0.22
N ALA A 13 -24.18 -5.67 0.13
CA ALA A 13 -24.79 -5.04 1.31
C ALA A 13 -25.36 -6.09 2.28
N ASP A 14 -26.01 -7.14 1.78
CA ASP A 14 -26.53 -8.26 2.60
C ASP A 14 -25.37 -9.05 3.26
N LEU A 15 -24.26 -9.26 2.55
CA LEU A 15 -23.06 -9.91 3.11
C LEU A 15 -22.46 -9.07 4.24
N LEU A 16 -22.32 -7.76 4.03
CA LEU A 16 -21.81 -6.83 5.04
C LEU A 16 -22.71 -6.76 6.25
N ALA A 17 -24.03 -6.65 6.05
CA ALA A 17 -25.02 -6.61 7.13
C ALA A 17 -25.11 -7.92 7.93
N GLY A 18 -24.80 -9.05 7.31
CA GLY A 18 -24.78 -10.37 7.93
C GLY A 18 -23.44 -10.79 8.52
N SER A 19 -22.41 -9.96 8.42
CA SER A 19 -21.07 -10.22 8.95
C SER A 19 -20.91 -9.55 10.32
N GLU A 20 -20.26 -10.25 11.24
CA GLU A 20 -19.87 -9.70 12.54
C GLU A 20 -18.41 -9.16 12.51
N ARG A 21 -17.61 -9.63 11.57
CA ARG A 21 -16.15 -9.34 11.51
C ARG A 21 -15.69 -9.26 10.07
N CYS A 22 -15.99 -8.14 9.44
CA CYS A 22 -15.55 -7.88 8.07
C CYS A 22 -14.13 -7.27 8.06
N VAL A 23 -13.25 -7.79 7.20
CA VAL A 23 -11.94 -7.22 6.88
C VAL A 23 -11.87 -6.97 5.39
N ALA A 24 -11.38 -5.79 4.99
CA ALA A 24 -11.19 -5.44 3.59
C ALA A 24 -9.72 -5.51 3.19
N MET A 25 -9.45 -6.05 2.00
CA MET A 25 -8.14 -6.00 1.35
C MET A 25 -8.23 -5.20 0.07
N THR A 26 -7.36 -4.19 -0.08
CA THR A 26 -7.37 -3.28 -1.23
C THR A 26 -6.09 -3.36 -2.04
N GLY A 27 -6.23 -3.18 -3.36
CA GLY A 27 -5.12 -3.08 -4.29
C GLY A 27 -4.61 -1.65 -4.46
N VAL A 28 -3.57 -1.51 -5.28
CA VAL A 28 -2.88 -0.24 -5.55
C VAL A 28 -3.67 0.74 -6.40
N ARG A 29 -4.79 0.30 -7.00
CA ARG A 29 -5.58 1.09 -7.95
C ARG A 29 -6.93 1.51 -7.42
N LEU A 30 -7.20 1.37 -6.14
CA LEU A 30 -8.53 1.60 -5.56
C LEU A 30 -9.08 2.99 -5.92
N GLY A 31 -10.09 2.99 -6.82
CA GLY A 31 -10.70 4.20 -7.33
C GLY A 31 -9.83 4.97 -8.34
N ALA A 32 -8.81 4.33 -8.92
CA ALA A 32 -8.05 4.90 -10.03
C ALA A 32 -8.91 5.02 -11.30
N THR A 33 -8.68 6.08 -12.07
CA THR A 33 -9.23 6.20 -13.42
C THR A 33 -8.32 5.50 -14.43
N GLU A 34 -8.79 5.28 -15.67
CA GLU A 34 -8.01 4.62 -16.73
C GLU A 34 -6.63 5.27 -16.95
N ASP A 35 -6.52 6.59 -16.81
CA ASP A 35 -5.27 7.33 -16.95
C ASP A 35 -4.27 7.04 -15.81
N THR A 36 -4.76 6.71 -14.61
CA THR A 36 -3.94 6.30 -13.47
C THR A 36 -3.63 4.80 -13.48
N GLU A 37 -4.37 3.99 -14.24
CA GLU A 37 -4.10 2.56 -14.39
C GLU A 37 -2.74 2.29 -15.04
N ALA A 38 -2.34 3.09 -16.03
CA ALA A 38 -1.03 2.96 -16.68
C ALA A 38 0.13 3.28 -15.72
N ALA A 39 -0.07 4.22 -14.79
CA ALA A 39 0.92 4.58 -13.77
C ALA A 39 0.97 3.57 -12.61
N ALA A 40 -0.16 2.93 -12.29
CA ALA A 40 -0.27 1.93 -11.24
C ALA A 40 0.05 0.50 -11.72
N ALA A 41 0.07 0.27 -13.04
CA ALA A 41 0.47 -1.03 -13.60
C ALA A 41 1.94 -1.30 -13.21
N GLY A 42 2.16 -2.33 -12.42
CA GLY A 42 3.43 -2.70 -11.78
C GLY A 42 4.69 -2.75 -12.65
N SER A 43 4.58 -2.49 -13.96
CA SER A 43 5.72 -2.34 -14.85
C SER A 43 6.51 -1.04 -14.63
N ALA A 44 5.86 0.08 -14.29
CA ALA A 44 6.55 1.36 -14.12
C ALA A 44 7.34 1.44 -12.80
N TRP A 45 6.84 0.82 -11.71
CA TRP A 45 7.56 0.77 -10.44
C TRP A 45 8.55 -0.40 -10.40
N GLY A 46 8.18 -1.58 -10.91
CA GLY A 46 8.99 -2.79 -10.80
C GLY A 46 10.36 -2.71 -11.45
N GLU A 47 10.50 -1.91 -12.50
CA GLU A 47 11.80 -1.74 -13.19
C GLU A 47 12.78 -0.87 -12.39
N PHE A 48 12.29 0.10 -11.62
CA PHE A 48 13.15 1.08 -10.92
C PHE A 48 13.08 0.97 -9.39
N ALA A 49 11.93 0.59 -8.82
CA ALA A 49 11.74 0.51 -7.38
C ALA A 49 12.19 -0.85 -6.81
N SER A 50 13.35 -1.33 -7.23
CA SER A 50 13.93 -2.58 -6.74
C SER A 50 15.15 -2.36 -5.85
N LEU A 51 15.38 -3.29 -4.92
CA LEU A 51 16.57 -3.30 -4.08
C LEU A 51 17.83 -3.40 -4.93
N GLU A 52 17.79 -4.19 -6.02
CA GLU A 52 18.92 -4.35 -6.92
C GLU A 52 19.33 -3.01 -7.54
N VAL A 53 18.40 -2.24 -8.11
CA VAL A 53 18.68 -0.94 -8.72
C VAL A 53 19.17 0.06 -7.66
N LEU A 54 18.57 0.07 -6.47
CA LEU A 54 19.04 0.92 -5.37
C LEU A 54 20.50 0.65 -5.00
N LEU A 55 20.92 -0.62 -5.01
CA LEU A 55 22.27 -1.01 -4.61
C LEU A 55 23.32 -0.87 -5.72
N THR A 56 22.91 -1.09 -6.98
CA THR A 56 23.86 -1.10 -8.12
C THR A 56 23.91 0.22 -8.89
N GLU A 57 22.79 0.95 -8.95
CA GLU A 57 22.63 2.18 -9.70
C GLU A 57 21.85 3.24 -8.88
N PRO A 58 22.34 3.64 -7.69
CA PRO A 58 21.56 4.46 -6.75
C PRO A 58 21.13 5.81 -7.32
N ALA A 59 21.94 6.48 -8.11
CA ALA A 59 21.54 7.75 -8.75
C ALA A 59 20.34 7.54 -9.69
N ARG A 60 20.39 6.50 -10.55
CA ARG A 60 19.30 6.13 -11.45
C ARG A 60 18.05 5.73 -10.67
N PHE A 61 18.20 5.05 -9.54
CA PHE A 61 17.08 4.73 -8.65
C PHE A 61 16.37 6.01 -8.20
N TRP A 62 17.10 6.97 -7.62
CA TRP A 62 16.52 8.20 -7.08
C TRP A 62 15.92 9.11 -8.15
N GLU A 63 16.58 9.23 -9.31
CA GLU A 63 16.06 9.98 -10.48
C GLU A 63 14.68 9.48 -10.91
N ASN A 64 14.43 8.19 -10.82
CA ASN A 64 13.17 7.58 -11.27
C ASN A 64 12.16 7.38 -10.14
N TRP A 65 12.61 7.04 -8.93
CA TRP A 65 11.74 6.74 -7.80
C TRP A 65 11.12 8.00 -7.19
N LEU A 66 11.92 9.05 -6.96
CA LEU A 66 11.45 10.24 -6.24
C LEU A 66 10.29 10.97 -6.93
N PRO A 67 10.32 11.26 -8.25
CA PRO A 67 9.18 11.91 -8.91
C PRO A 67 7.88 11.11 -8.78
N ARG A 68 7.96 9.78 -8.86
CA ARG A 68 6.81 8.90 -8.71
C ARG A 68 6.28 8.83 -7.28
N ALA A 69 7.19 8.86 -6.31
CA ALA A 69 6.82 8.90 -4.89
C ALA A 69 6.10 10.22 -4.56
N ILE A 70 6.59 11.35 -5.08
CA ILE A 70 5.94 12.66 -4.96
C ILE A 70 4.55 12.60 -5.59
N GLU A 71 4.43 12.17 -6.85
CA GLU A 71 3.13 12.03 -7.52
C GLU A 71 2.16 11.15 -6.71
N ALA A 72 2.60 10.01 -6.20
CA ALA A 72 1.77 9.13 -5.39
C ALA A 72 1.32 9.81 -4.09
N SER A 73 2.21 10.57 -3.44
CA SER A 73 1.90 11.28 -2.19
C SER A 73 0.92 12.43 -2.37
N GLU A 74 0.87 13.03 -3.56
CA GLU A 74 0.01 14.17 -3.90
C GLU A 74 -1.38 13.76 -4.41
N ARG A 75 -1.61 12.48 -4.69
CA ARG A 75 -2.92 11.98 -5.14
C ARG A 75 -4.01 12.34 -4.15
N GLU A 76 -5.21 12.56 -4.68
CA GLU A 76 -6.37 12.86 -3.86
C GLU A 76 -7.07 11.59 -3.37
N VAL A 77 -7.64 11.68 -2.19
CA VAL A 77 -8.50 10.63 -1.62
C VAL A 77 -9.71 10.41 -2.51
N THR A 78 -9.91 9.20 -3.00
CA THR A 78 -11.01 8.86 -3.91
C THR A 78 -12.34 8.64 -3.16
N PRO A 79 -13.48 8.65 -3.87
CA PRO A 79 -14.77 8.27 -3.26
C PRO A 79 -14.75 6.87 -2.63
N ALA A 80 -13.99 5.91 -3.20
CA ALA A 80 -13.85 4.56 -2.66
C ALA A 80 -13.15 4.55 -1.30
N HIS A 81 -12.03 5.27 -1.16
CA HIS A 81 -11.35 5.42 0.13
C HIS A 81 -12.27 6.02 1.19
N ARG A 82 -12.99 7.11 0.84
CA ARG A 82 -13.96 7.73 1.76
C ARG A 82 -15.14 6.80 2.13
N ALA A 83 -15.56 5.93 1.22
CA ALA A 83 -16.59 4.95 1.50
C ALA A 83 -16.11 3.89 2.51
N LEU A 84 -14.89 3.38 2.32
CA LEU A 84 -14.28 2.41 3.24
C LEU A 84 -14.07 3.01 4.64
N ALA A 85 -13.53 4.23 4.73
CA ALA A 85 -13.36 4.93 6.00
C ALA A 85 -14.70 5.12 6.74
N ARG A 86 -15.80 5.43 6.01
CA ARG A 86 -17.14 5.50 6.63
C ARG A 86 -17.65 4.15 7.11
N LEU A 87 -17.42 3.08 6.37
CA LEU A 87 -17.83 1.73 6.77
C LEU A 87 -17.02 1.26 7.99
N GLU A 88 -15.74 1.58 8.06
CA GLU A 88 -14.90 1.31 9.23
C GLU A 88 -15.38 2.12 10.44
N GLY A 89 -15.56 3.43 10.29
CA GLY A 89 -16.08 4.29 11.36
C GLY A 89 -17.49 3.91 11.87
N ALA A 90 -18.27 3.23 11.03
CA ALA A 90 -19.57 2.64 11.41
C ALA A 90 -19.44 1.23 12.03
N GLY A 91 -18.24 0.67 12.14
CA GLY A 91 -18.00 -0.68 12.67
C GLY A 91 -18.46 -1.81 11.74
N VAL A 92 -18.69 -1.52 10.45
CA VAL A 92 -19.04 -2.53 9.44
C VAL A 92 -17.78 -3.24 8.94
N ILE A 93 -16.70 -2.49 8.72
CA ILE A 93 -15.35 -3.01 8.42
C ILE A 93 -14.49 -2.80 9.67
N HIS A 94 -13.68 -3.78 10.03
CA HIS A 94 -12.91 -3.80 11.27
C HIS A 94 -11.42 -3.55 11.06
N ALA A 95 -10.93 -3.81 9.86
CA ALA A 95 -9.57 -3.49 9.46
C ALA A 95 -9.46 -3.42 7.94
N ILE A 96 -8.51 -2.62 7.46
CA ILE A 96 -8.16 -2.51 6.04
C ILE A 96 -6.73 -2.96 5.84
N ILE A 97 -6.52 -3.95 4.99
CA ILE A 97 -5.22 -4.42 4.54
C ILE A 97 -4.99 -3.82 3.16
N THR A 98 -3.96 -3.00 2.99
CA THR A 98 -3.70 -2.38 1.68
C THR A 98 -2.35 -2.74 1.10
N GLN A 99 -2.32 -2.95 -0.22
CA GLN A 99 -1.10 -3.07 -1.01
C GLN A 99 -0.67 -1.73 -1.62
N ALA A 100 -1.48 -0.68 -1.47
CA ALA A 100 -1.13 0.66 -1.90
C ALA A 100 -0.04 1.27 -1.02
N VAL A 101 0.79 2.13 -1.62
CA VAL A 101 1.90 2.83 -0.95
C VAL A 101 1.69 4.34 -0.87
N ASP A 102 0.55 4.83 -1.35
CA ASP A 102 0.22 6.26 -1.47
C ASP A 102 -0.35 6.89 -0.18
N HIS A 103 -0.61 6.07 0.85
CA HIS A 103 -1.16 6.49 2.14
C HIS A 103 -2.57 7.10 2.08
N LEU A 104 -3.33 6.86 0.99
CA LEU A 104 -4.66 7.46 0.81
C LEU A 104 -5.70 6.94 1.81
N HIS A 105 -5.60 5.71 2.24
CA HIS A 105 -6.46 5.14 3.28
C HIS A 105 -6.34 5.90 4.60
N ALA A 106 -5.13 6.12 5.10
CA ALA A 106 -4.92 6.90 6.32
C ALA A 106 -5.42 8.35 6.17
N ARG A 107 -5.20 8.96 5.00
CA ARG A 107 -5.73 10.31 4.69
C ARG A 107 -7.24 10.35 4.57
N ALA A 108 -7.89 9.24 4.26
CA ALA A 108 -9.36 9.11 4.26
C ALA A 108 -9.93 8.97 5.66
N GLY A 109 -9.11 8.62 6.66
CA GLY A 109 -9.50 8.48 8.05
C GLY A 109 -9.64 7.03 8.52
N ASP A 110 -9.13 6.05 7.75
CA ASP A 110 -9.09 4.66 8.17
C ASP A 110 -8.18 4.50 9.41
N GLY A 111 -8.71 3.90 10.47
CA GLY A 111 -8.07 3.81 11.78
C GLY A 111 -7.28 2.51 11.98
N ASP A 112 -7.85 1.36 11.63
CA ASP A 112 -7.15 0.07 11.70
C ASP A 112 -6.62 -0.34 10.32
N LEU A 113 -5.53 0.33 9.91
CA LEU A 113 -4.89 0.19 8.62
C LEU A 113 -3.62 -0.67 8.70
N ILE A 114 -3.49 -1.61 7.76
CA ILE A 114 -2.32 -2.47 7.59
C ILE A 114 -1.72 -2.22 6.20
N GLU A 115 -0.68 -1.38 6.12
CA GLU A 115 0.08 -1.11 4.90
C GLU A 115 1.17 -2.17 4.72
N VAL A 116 0.90 -3.22 3.95
CA VAL A 116 1.82 -4.37 3.83
C VAL A 116 3.13 -4.06 3.12
N HIS A 117 3.17 -2.97 2.36
CA HIS A 117 4.36 -2.45 1.68
C HIS A 117 4.91 -1.18 2.33
N ALA A 118 4.36 -0.76 3.50
CA ALA A 118 4.51 0.57 4.07
C ALA A 118 4.11 1.65 3.03
N ASN A 119 4.70 2.86 3.08
CA ASN A 119 4.30 3.94 2.17
C ASN A 119 5.51 4.74 1.64
N VAL A 120 5.24 5.66 0.70
CA VAL A 120 6.29 6.48 0.05
C VAL A 120 6.58 7.80 0.75
N LEU A 121 5.94 8.09 1.89
CA LEU A 121 6.01 9.42 2.52
C LEU A 121 7.33 9.72 3.21
N SER A 122 8.18 8.73 3.40
CA SER A 122 9.44 8.89 4.10
C SER A 122 10.56 8.01 3.54
N CYS A 123 11.77 8.44 3.83
CA CYS A 123 12.99 7.69 3.62
C CYS A 123 13.73 7.52 4.95
N ARG A 124 14.59 6.54 5.05
CA ARG A 124 15.40 6.32 6.25
C ARG A 124 16.87 6.13 5.90
N CYS A 125 17.73 6.45 6.83
CA CYS A 125 19.14 6.15 6.71
C CYS A 125 19.37 4.63 6.77
N ALA A 126 20.13 4.08 5.82
CA ALA A 126 20.44 2.65 5.79
C ALA A 126 21.34 2.17 6.95
N ARG A 127 21.85 3.09 7.79
CA ARG A 127 22.78 2.78 8.88
C ARG A 127 22.23 3.10 10.27
N CYS A 128 21.65 4.28 10.46
CA CYS A 128 21.22 4.75 11.79
C CYS A 128 19.71 4.86 11.93
N ASP A 129 18.96 4.51 10.89
CA ASP A 129 17.49 4.53 10.81
C ASP A 129 16.84 5.92 11.03
N ASP A 130 17.61 7.01 11.05
CA ASP A 130 17.05 8.37 11.06
C ASP A 130 16.10 8.54 9.87
N VAL A 131 14.92 9.09 10.14
CA VAL A 131 13.83 9.21 9.18
C VAL A 131 13.77 10.62 8.60
N TYR A 132 13.56 10.71 7.30
CA TYR A 132 13.46 11.94 6.50
C TYR A 132 12.11 11.96 5.80
N ALA A 133 11.39 13.06 5.86
CA ALA A 133 10.16 13.23 5.09
C ALA A 133 10.47 13.23 3.59
N LEU A 134 9.54 12.74 2.77
CA LEU A 134 9.70 12.72 1.31
C LEU A 134 10.04 14.12 0.75
N SER A 135 9.43 15.17 1.32
CA SER A 135 9.65 16.58 0.95
C SER A 135 11.09 17.07 1.16
N GLU A 136 11.87 16.42 2.03
CA GLU A 136 13.25 16.79 2.32
C GLU A 136 14.23 16.16 1.34
N VAL A 137 13.84 15.03 0.71
CA VAL A 137 14.74 14.17 -0.06
C VAL A 137 15.26 14.87 -1.31
N GLN A 138 14.43 15.68 -1.99
CA GLN A 138 14.88 16.43 -3.18
C GLN A 138 16.08 17.34 -2.85
N GLY A 139 15.97 18.10 -1.76
CA GLY A 139 17.07 18.99 -1.34
C GLY A 139 18.35 18.23 -0.98
N LEU A 140 18.23 17.01 -0.47
CA LEU A 140 19.38 16.14 -0.18
C LEU A 140 20.03 15.57 -1.44
N ILE A 141 19.23 15.29 -2.48
CA ILE A 141 19.71 14.88 -3.80
C ILE A 141 20.46 16.04 -4.47
N ASP A 142 19.86 17.24 -4.47
CA ASP A 142 20.42 18.44 -5.07
C ASP A 142 21.76 18.86 -4.43
N ALA A 143 21.94 18.55 -3.14
CA ALA A 143 23.15 18.80 -2.40
C ALA A 143 24.25 17.73 -2.57
N ALA A 144 23.94 16.61 -3.24
CA ALA A 144 24.84 15.49 -3.42
C ALA A 144 25.46 15.50 -4.82
N ASP A 145 26.79 15.46 -4.94
CA ASP A 145 27.52 15.46 -6.23
C ASP A 145 27.16 14.26 -7.11
N ASP A 146 26.74 13.15 -6.53
CA ASP A 146 26.38 11.91 -7.20
C ASP A 146 24.87 11.65 -7.30
N GLY A 147 24.03 12.62 -6.90
CA GLY A 147 22.57 12.49 -6.95
C GLY A 147 22.00 11.47 -5.96
N VAL A 148 22.76 11.05 -4.94
CA VAL A 148 22.31 10.07 -3.94
C VAL A 148 22.08 10.78 -2.59
N PRO A 149 20.84 10.82 -2.06
CA PRO A 149 20.56 11.49 -0.80
C PRO A 149 21.21 10.76 0.38
N ARG A 150 21.80 11.53 1.28
CA ARG A 150 22.54 11.01 2.45
C ARG A 150 22.00 11.55 3.76
N CYS A 151 22.19 10.75 4.78
CA CYS A 151 21.89 11.11 6.18
C CYS A 151 22.70 12.34 6.60
N THR A 152 22.00 13.33 7.15
CA THR A 152 22.57 14.58 7.65
C THR A 152 23.00 14.50 9.12
N ARG A 153 22.77 13.37 9.79
CA ARG A 153 23.20 13.14 11.17
C ARG A 153 24.73 13.25 11.25
N GLU A 154 25.20 14.01 12.23
CA GLU A 154 26.62 14.19 12.48
C GLU A 154 27.35 12.84 12.61
N GLY A 155 28.41 12.66 11.83
CA GLY A 155 29.23 11.43 11.80
C GLY A 155 28.59 10.23 11.09
N CYS A 156 27.42 10.39 10.42
CA CYS A 156 26.78 9.30 9.68
C CYS A 156 27.06 9.36 8.18
N GLY A 157 26.47 10.28 7.43
CA GLY A 157 26.67 10.44 5.98
C GLY A 157 26.27 9.25 5.10
N TYR A 158 25.57 8.25 5.65
CA TYR A 158 25.19 7.03 4.91
C TYR A 158 24.03 7.32 3.94
N PRO A 159 23.95 6.59 2.80
CA PRO A 159 22.83 6.76 1.87
C PRO A 159 21.48 6.54 2.52
N LEU A 160 20.50 7.29 2.07
CA LEU A 160 19.09 7.04 2.41
C LEU A 160 18.51 5.94 1.52
N ARG A 161 17.43 5.36 1.98
CA ARG A 161 16.57 4.45 1.22
C ARG A 161 15.10 4.76 1.52
N PRO A 162 14.15 4.43 0.63
CA PRO A 162 12.74 4.49 0.97
C PRO A 162 12.40 3.66 2.21
N THR A 163 11.42 4.12 2.99
CA THR A 163 10.86 3.33 4.11
C THR A 163 9.99 2.19 3.59
N GLY A 164 9.33 2.43 2.44
CA GLY A 164 8.52 1.43 1.75
C GLY A 164 9.35 0.25 1.25
N THR A 165 8.71 -0.91 1.17
CA THR A 165 9.30 -2.15 0.66
C THR A 165 9.59 -2.04 -0.83
N LEU A 166 10.81 -2.33 -1.23
CA LEU A 166 11.23 -2.39 -2.63
C LEU A 166 11.04 -3.80 -3.21
N TRP A 167 10.93 -3.89 -4.54
CA TRP A 167 10.95 -5.18 -5.22
C TRP A 167 12.25 -5.93 -4.90
N GLY A 168 12.11 -7.23 -4.57
CA GLY A 168 13.23 -8.06 -4.13
C GLY A 168 13.49 -8.04 -2.63
N GLU A 169 12.73 -7.27 -1.85
CA GLU A 169 12.76 -7.29 -0.40
C GLU A 169 11.62 -8.13 0.19
N PRO A 170 11.84 -8.73 1.36
CA PRO A 170 10.73 -9.29 2.12
C PRO A 170 9.78 -8.17 2.57
N LEU A 171 8.50 -8.49 2.66
CA LEU A 171 7.51 -7.57 3.24
C LEU A 171 7.78 -7.37 4.73
N VAL A 172 7.22 -6.30 5.30
CA VAL A 172 7.34 -6.00 6.73
C VAL A 172 6.68 -7.12 7.53
N GLU A 173 7.46 -7.87 8.30
CA GLU A 173 7.02 -9.08 9.01
C GLU A 173 5.81 -8.81 9.91
N GLU A 174 5.84 -7.72 10.67
CA GLU A 174 4.75 -7.33 11.56
C GLU A 174 3.44 -7.07 10.80
N ALA A 175 3.51 -6.38 9.66
CA ALA A 175 2.33 -6.12 8.82
C ALA A 175 1.76 -7.41 8.23
N ILE A 176 2.64 -8.33 7.82
CA ILE A 176 2.24 -9.65 7.31
C ILE A 176 1.53 -10.46 8.39
N ILE A 177 2.12 -10.56 9.58
CA ILE A 177 1.53 -11.29 10.73
C ILE A 177 0.14 -10.70 11.03
N ARG A 178 0.02 -9.38 11.17
CA ARG A 178 -1.28 -8.72 11.39
C ARG A 178 -2.29 -9.03 10.29
N ALA A 179 -1.88 -8.97 9.02
CA ALA A 179 -2.76 -9.27 7.90
C ALA A 179 -3.30 -10.71 7.94
N TRP A 180 -2.44 -11.68 8.28
CA TRP A 180 -2.85 -13.08 8.47
C TRP A 180 -3.76 -13.28 9.67
N ASP A 181 -3.49 -12.62 10.78
CA ASP A 181 -4.33 -12.67 11.99
C ASP A 181 -5.73 -12.11 11.70
N MET A 182 -5.81 -10.97 11.01
CA MET A 182 -7.08 -10.38 10.60
C MET A 182 -7.85 -11.27 9.63
N ALA A 183 -7.18 -11.87 8.65
CA ALA A 183 -7.80 -12.81 7.72
C ALA A 183 -8.29 -14.10 8.42
N ALA A 184 -7.57 -14.55 9.46
CA ALA A 184 -7.98 -15.71 10.27
C ALA A 184 -9.13 -15.40 11.24
N TRP A 185 -9.25 -14.15 11.67
CA TRP A 185 -10.27 -13.69 12.62
C TRP A 185 -11.60 -13.36 11.96
N CYS A 186 -11.59 -12.87 10.70
CA CYS A 186 -12.78 -12.40 10.02
C CYS A 186 -13.73 -13.54 9.60
N ASP A 187 -15.03 -13.24 9.50
CA ASP A 187 -16.07 -14.10 8.91
C ASP A 187 -16.46 -13.65 7.49
N LEU A 188 -16.12 -12.41 7.12
CA LEU A 188 -16.21 -11.89 5.76
C LEU A 188 -14.89 -11.20 5.37
N PHE A 189 -14.31 -11.62 4.27
CA PHE A 189 -13.12 -10.99 3.68
C PHE A 189 -13.48 -10.34 2.35
N LEU A 190 -13.39 -9.01 2.29
CA LEU A 190 -13.74 -8.23 1.12
C LEU A 190 -12.45 -7.93 0.34
N VAL A 191 -12.42 -8.28 -0.95
CA VAL A 191 -11.28 -8.03 -1.84
C VAL A 191 -11.66 -6.98 -2.86
N LEU A 192 -10.93 -5.87 -2.90
CA LEU A 192 -11.22 -4.72 -3.74
C LEU A 192 -10.00 -4.34 -4.58
N ASP A 193 -10.21 -4.28 -5.89
CA ASP A 193 -9.26 -3.74 -6.87
C ASP A 193 -7.83 -4.32 -6.75
N THR A 194 -7.72 -5.61 -6.48
CA THR A 194 -6.45 -6.34 -6.53
C THR A 194 -6.56 -7.57 -7.41
N GLN A 195 -5.48 -7.84 -8.14
CA GLN A 195 -5.42 -9.00 -9.04
C GLN A 195 -4.97 -10.29 -8.34
N LEU A 196 -4.62 -10.23 -7.05
CA LEU A 196 -4.17 -11.37 -6.25
C LEU A 196 -3.04 -12.19 -6.92
N ARG A 197 -2.06 -11.51 -7.54
CA ARG A 197 -0.99 -12.17 -8.33
C ARG A 197 0.28 -12.43 -7.53
N THR A 198 0.47 -11.78 -6.40
CA THR A 198 1.74 -11.82 -5.67
C THR A 198 1.56 -12.39 -4.28
N ASP A 199 2.27 -13.48 -4.00
CA ASP A 199 2.36 -14.06 -2.68
C ASP A 199 3.20 -13.16 -1.74
N PRO A 200 2.89 -13.15 -0.45
CA PRO A 200 1.90 -13.94 0.26
C PRO A 200 0.47 -13.37 0.25
N MET A 201 0.26 -12.15 -0.30
CA MET A 201 -1.05 -11.47 -0.28
C MET A 201 -2.13 -12.20 -1.08
N ALA A 202 -1.76 -12.84 -2.19
CA ALA A 202 -2.68 -13.64 -3.01
C ALA A 202 -3.31 -14.81 -2.24
N MET A 203 -2.66 -15.29 -1.18
CA MET A 203 -3.14 -16.40 -0.36
C MET A 203 -4.13 -15.98 0.74
N LEU A 204 -4.15 -14.70 1.14
CA LEU A 204 -4.97 -14.22 2.26
C LEU A 204 -6.45 -14.57 2.15
N PRO A 205 -7.13 -14.43 0.98
CA PRO A 205 -8.54 -14.78 0.85
C PRO A 205 -8.85 -16.26 1.13
N SER A 206 -7.85 -17.14 0.99
CA SER A 206 -8.02 -18.56 1.29
C SER A 206 -8.12 -18.87 2.79
N VAL A 207 -7.67 -17.95 3.63
CA VAL A 207 -7.61 -18.16 5.09
C VAL A 207 -9.02 -18.21 5.71
N PRO A 208 -9.88 -17.18 5.53
CA PRO A 208 -11.24 -17.24 6.05
C PRO A 208 -12.05 -18.38 5.44
N LEU A 209 -11.89 -18.68 4.13
CA LEU A 209 -12.60 -19.80 3.49
C LEU A 209 -12.31 -21.15 4.17
N LYS A 210 -11.06 -21.43 4.54
CA LYS A 210 -10.70 -22.66 5.26
C LYS A 210 -11.31 -22.75 6.67
N ARG A 211 -11.78 -21.64 7.21
CA ARG A 211 -12.39 -21.51 8.54
C ARG A 211 -13.92 -21.38 8.50
N GLY A 212 -14.52 -21.50 7.31
CA GLY A 212 -15.98 -21.39 7.12
C GLY A 212 -16.47 -19.96 6.93
N GLY A 213 -15.58 -18.98 6.81
CA GLY A 213 -15.90 -17.60 6.46
C GLY A 213 -16.22 -17.44 4.97
N LYS A 214 -16.60 -16.24 4.60
CA LYS A 214 -16.97 -15.85 3.23
C LYS A 214 -15.93 -14.92 2.64
N VAL A 215 -15.82 -14.93 1.30
CA VAL A 215 -15.02 -13.97 0.53
C VAL A 215 -15.92 -13.33 -0.52
N ALA A 216 -15.85 -12.01 -0.64
CA ALA A 216 -16.45 -11.24 -1.73
C ALA A 216 -15.33 -10.54 -2.52
N ILE A 217 -15.37 -10.63 -3.87
CA ILE A 217 -14.35 -10.09 -4.79
C ILE A 217 -15.05 -9.26 -5.84
#